data_c200598490456c8f8fa0674e76db9803
#
_entry.id   c200598490456c8f8fa0674e76db9803
#
_cell.length_a   1.000
_cell.length_b   1.000
_cell.length_c   1.000
_cell.angle_alpha   90.00
_cell.angle_beta   90.00
_cell.angle_gamma   90.00
#
_symmetry.space_group_name_H-M   'P 1'
#
loop_
_entity.id
_entity.type
_entity.pdbx_description
1 polymer ?
#
loop_
_entity_poly.entity_id
_entity_poly.type
_entity_poly.pdbx_seq_one_letter_code
_entity_poly.pdbx_strand_id
1 'polypeptide(L)'
;VKRETGIKIPAILMEAKVAVTPMKGFTRFAGTMELSGINTNIRKERVNAIVKAAEAYYPGLKITAAEKEAAASGMRPVSPDGLPYIGRSKALKNLCFATGHAMMGWSLGPATGKLVSEIILNKKPSMDLAPFNPDRKF
;
A
#
# COMPACT_ATOMS: atom_id res chain seq x y z
N VAL A 1 -2.41 -10.25 -13.60
CA VAL A 1 -2.40 -11.40 -14.54
C VAL A 1 -3.14 -12.53 -13.86
N LYS A 2 -4.42 -12.77 -14.29
CA LYS A 2 -5.33 -13.77 -13.68
C LYS A 2 -5.10 -15.17 -14.24
N ARG A 3 -3.90 -15.68 -14.09
CA ARG A 3 -3.52 -17.06 -14.43
C ARG A 3 -2.26 -17.45 -13.68
N GLU A 4 -1.95 -18.73 -13.66
CA GLU A 4 -0.66 -19.24 -13.17
C GLU A 4 0.46 -18.76 -14.11
N THR A 5 1.44 -18.08 -13.54
CA THR A 5 2.61 -17.56 -14.29
C THR A 5 3.88 -18.38 -14.07
N GLY A 6 3.82 -19.36 -13.16
CA GLY A 6 5.00 -20.10 -12.72
C GLY A 6 5.91 -19.36 -11.73
N ILE A 7 5.62 -18.07 -11.47
CA ILE A 7 6.39 -17.28 -10.48
C ILE A 7 5.96 -17.72 -9.08
N LYS A 8 6.92 -18.17 -8.27
CA LYS A 8 6.66 -18.70 -6.92
C LYS A 8 7.12 -17.76 -5.81
N ILE A 9 8.10 -16.90 -6.09
CA ILE A 9 8.75 -16.05 -5.09
C ILE A 9 8.32 -14.61 -5.33
N PRO A 10 7.83 -13.88 -4.30
CA PRO A 10 7.58 -12.46 -4.42
C PRO A 10 8.90 -11.69 -4.60
N ALA A 11 8.88 -10.62 -5.39
CA ALA A 11 10.05 -9.83 -5.70
C ALA A 11 9.73 -8.34 -5.82
N ILE A 12 10.71 -7.50 -5.62
CA ILE A 12 10.67 -6.09 -5.98
C ILE A 12 11.73 -5.85 -7.05
N LEU A 13 11.30 -5.48 -8.25
CA LEU A 13 12.16 -5.08 -9.35
C LEU A 13 12.58 -3.63 -9.10
N MET A 14 13.74 -3.45 -8.46
CA MET A 14 14.13 -2.16 -7.88
C MET A 14 14.28 -1.06 -8.94
N GLU A 15 14.91 -1.36 -10.06
CA GLU A 15 15.14 -0.39 -11.16
C GLU A 15 13.80 -0.02 -11.82
N ALA A 16 12.91 -0.98 -11.99
CA ALA A 16 11.60 -0.80 -12.62
C ALA A 16 10.53 -0.28 -11.64
N LYS A 17 10.79 -0.27 -10.33
CA LYS A 17 9.83 0.10 -9.28
C LYS A 17 8.54 -0.73 -9.36
N VAL A 18 8.66 -2.03 -9.65
CA VAL A 18 7.53 -2.96 -9.77
C VAL A 18 7.63 -4.05 -8.72
N ALA A 19 6.59 -4.19 -7.92
CA ALA A 19 6.41 -5.30 -7.00
C ALA A 19 5.70 -6.46 -7.69
N VAL A 20 6.24 -7.66 -7.55
CA VAL A 20 5.69 -8.89 -8.10
C VAL A 20 5.23 -9.76 -6.95
N THR A 21 3.96 -10.11 -6.93
CA THR A 21 3.37 -10.91 -5.84
C THR A 21 2.60 -12.08 -6.44
N PRO A 22 3.16 -13.31 -6.38
CA PRO A 22 2.41 -14.50 -6.72
C PRO A 22 1.32 -14.75 -5.67
N MET A 23 0.13 -15.06 -6.12
CA MET A 23 -1.04 -15.35 -5.30
C MET A 23 -1.77 -16.57 -5.87
N LYS A 24 -2.67 -17.16 -5.09
CA LYS A 24 -3.44 -18.33 -5.56
C LYS A 24 -4.27 -17.95 -6.80
N GLY A 25 -3.95 -18.56 -7.94
CA GLY A 25 -4.67 -18.37 -9.20
C GLY A 25 -4.30 -17.11 -9.99
N PHE A 26 -3.40 -16.25 -9.49
CA PHE A 26 -2.96 -15.07 -10.24
C PHE A 26 -1.60 -14.54 -9.76
N THR A 27 -0.97 -13.72 -10.59
CA THR A 27 0.21 -12.95 -10.18
C THR A 27 -0.08 -11.46 -10.32
N ARG A 28 0.16 -10.72 -9.24
CA ARG A 28 0.01 -9.26 -9.22
C ARG A 28 1.35 -8.60 -9.54
N PHE A 29 1.35 -7.80 -10.60
CA PHE A 29 2.42 -6.84 -10.91
C PHE A 29 1.91 -5.46 -10.52
N ALA A 30 2.53 -4.81 -9.57
CA ALA A 30 2.11 -3.51 -9.04
C ALA A 30 3.27 -2.53 -9.08
N GLY A 31 3.05 -1.39 -9.66
CA GLY A 31 4.03 -0.30 -9.73
C GLY A 31 3.29 1.02 -9.73
N THR A 32 4.04 2.09 -9.65
CA THR A 32 3.54 3.47 -9.72
C THR A 32 2.65 3.85 -8.53
N MET A 33 3.01 4.94 -7.88
CA MET A 33 2.15 5.71 -7.00
C MET A 33 1.99 7.10 -7.60
N GLU A 34 0.75 7.58 -7.73
CA GLU A 34 0.45 8.91 -8.26
C GLU A 34 -0.11 9.80 -7.15
N LEU A 35 0.38 11.04 -7.10
CA LEU A 35 -0.15 12.11 -6.25
C LEU A 35 -0.95 13.06 -7.15
N SER A 36 -2.12 12.60 -7.61
CA SER A 36 -2.95 13.28 -8.61
C SER A 36 -4.36 13.63 -8.09
N GLY A 37 -4.51 13.71 -6.76
CA GLY A 37 -5.82 13.88 -6.13
C GLY A 37 -6.62 12.58 -6.07
N ILE A 38 -7.82 12.65 -5.50
CA ILE A 38 -8.71 11.50 -5.34
C ILE A 38 -9.43 11.24 -6.67
N ASN A 39 -9.02 10.20 -7.37
CA ASN A 39 -9.63 9.77 -8.63
C ASN A 39 -9.38 8.28 -8.87
N THR A 40 -10.10 7.69 -9.83
CA THR A 40 -9.98 6.27 -10.22
C THR A 40 -9.37 6.09 -11.61
N ASN A 41 -8.77 7.14 -12.16
CA ASN A 41 -8.20 7.11 -13.51
C ASN A 41 -6.97 6.19 -13.56
N ILE A 42 -6.97 5.27 -14.49
CA ILE A 42 -5.84 4.37 -14.75
C ILE A 42 -5.22 4.77 -16.07
N ARG A 43 -4.00 5.32 -16.00
CA ARG A 43 -3.27 5.76 -17.20
C ARG A 43 -2.66 4.56 -17.91
N LYS A 44 -2.97 4.41 -19.20
CA LYS A 44 -2.46 3.32 -20.04
C LYS A 44 -0.94 3.27 -20.11
N GLU A 45 -0.28 4.42 -20.10
CA GLU A 45 1.18 4.54 -20.08
C GLU A 45 1.80 3.87 -18.86
N ARG A 46 1.16 4.04 -17.70
CA ARG A 46 1.60 3.42 -16.43
C ARG A 46 1.43 1.91 -16.45
N VAL A 47 0.30 1.43 -16.94
CA VAL A 47 0.05 0.00 -17.12
C VAL A 47 1.08 -0.60 -18.08
N ASN A 48 1.33 0.05 -19.23
CA ASN A 48 2.31 -0.42 -20.21
C ASN A 48 3.74 -0.43 -19.66
N ALA A 49 4.12 0.53 -18.82
CA ALA A 49 5.43 0.53 -18.18
C ALA A 49 5.61 -0.66 -17.22
N ILE A 50 4.58 -0.99 -16.42
CA ILE A 50 4.59 -2.17 -15.55
C ILE A 50 4.68 -3.46 -16.38
N VAL A 51 3.91 -3.55 -17.46
CA VAL A 51 3.94 -4.71 -18.37
C VAL A 51 5.31 -4.90 -19.00
N LYS A 52 5.87 -3.82 -19.56
CA LYS A 52 7.21 -3.84 -20.17
C LYS A 52 8.28 -4.33 -19.18
N ALA A 53 8.22 -3.83 -17.94
CA ALA A 53 9.11 -4.29 -16.89
C ALA A 53 8.90 -5.78 -16.58
N ALA A 54 7.67 -6.22 -16.36
CA ALA A 54 7.37 -7.61 -16.06
C ALA A 54 7.88 -8.55 -17.15
N GLU A 55 7.62 -8.25 -18.42
CA GLU A 55 8.09 -9.06 -19.56
C GLU A 55 9.60 -9.06 -19.74
N ALA A 56 10.29 -7.97 -19.37
CA ALA A 56 11.74 -7.89 -19.43
C ALA A 56 12.44 -8.73 -18.35
N TYR A 57 11.87 -8.76 -17.14
CA TYR A 57 12.46 -9.51 -16.02
C TYR A 57 12.03 -10.98 -15.96
N TYR A 58 10.94 -11.35 -16.62
CA TYR A 58 10.43 -12.73 -16.66
C TYR A 58 10.34 -13.23 -18.11
N PRO A 59 11.46 -13.78 -18.65
CA PRO A 59 11.49 -14.34 -20.00
C PRO A 59 10.36 -15.36 -20.21
N GLY A 60 9.64 -15.23 -21.32
CA GLY A 60 8.48 -16.08 -21.64
C GLY A 60 7.15 -15.61 -21.06
N LEU A 61 7.13 -14.66 -20.14
CA LEU A 61 5.88 -13.99 -19.73
C LEU A 61 5.39 -13.08 -20.87
N LYS A 62 4.14 -13.26 -21.27
CA LYS A 62 3.43 -12.34 -22.19
C LYS A 62 2.13 -11.93 -21.53
N ILE A 63 1.93 -10.62 -21.39
CA ILE A 63 0.72 -10.04 -20.79
C ILE A 63 -0.19 -9.56 -21.92
N THR A 64 -1.37 -10.13 -22.00
CA THR A 64 -2.34 -9.90 -23.09
C THR A 64 -3.00 -8.52 -22.97
N ALA A 65 -3.63 -8.06 -24.06
CA ALA A 65 -4.41 -6.82 -24.05
C ALA A 65 -5.54 -6.86 -23.01
N ALA A 66 -6.26 -7.97 -22.92
CA ALA A 66 -7.32 -8.15 -21.92
C ALA A 66 -6.80 -8.09 -20.47
N GLU A 67 -5.59 -8.62 -20.20
CA GLU A 67 -4.96 -8.52 -18.87
C GLU A 67 -4.54 -7.08 -18.54
N LYS A 68 -4.15 -6.28 -19.53
CA LYS A 68 -3.87 -4.84 -19.38
C LYS A 68 -5.13 -4.04 -19.09
N GLU A 69 -6.22 -4.33 -19.79
CA GLU A 69 -7.52 -3.69 -19.58
C GLU A 69 -8.12 -4.02 -18.22
N ALA A 70 -7.81 -5.20 -17.68
CA ALA A 70 -8.19 -5.61 -16.34
C ALA A 70 -7.32 -5.01 -15.21
N ALA A 71 -6.46 -4.03 -15.53
CA ALA A 71 -5.67 -3.33 -14.52
C ALA A 71 -6.59 -2.60 -13.52
N ALA A 72 -6.17 -2.58 -12.26
CA ALA A 72 -6.91 -1.95 -11.20
C ALA A 72 -6.02 -0.98 -10.40
N SER A 73 -6.62 0.02 -9.83
CA SER A 73 -5.98 0.95 -8.89
C SER A 73 -6.65 0.91 -7.53
N GLY A 74 -5.98 1.44 -6.52
CA GLY A 74 -6.54 1.59 -5.18
C GLY A 74 -6.01 2.85 -4.51
N MET A 75 -6.84 3.44 -3.68
CA MET A 75 -6.45 4.58 -2.86
C MET A 75 -5.52 4.13 -1.74
N ARG A 76 -4.47 4.88 -1.52
CA ARG A 76 -3.52 4.64 -0.43
C ARG A 76 -3.64 5.76 0.59
N PRO A 77 -3.92 5.47 1.88
CA PRO A 77 -4.02 6.50 2.90
C PRO A 77 -2.60 7.01 3.22
N VAL A 78 -2.32 8.24 2.81
CA VAL A 78 -1.02 8.90 3.01
C VAL A 78 -1.24 10.18 3.79
N SER A 79 -0.45 10.41 4.83
CA SER A 79 -0.38 11.66 5.56
C SER A 79 0.59 12.64 4.88
N PRO A 80 0.50 13.96 5.11
CA PRO A 80 1.41 14.93 4.51
C PRO A 80 2.88 14.72 4.87
N ASP A 81 3.17 14.25 6.08
CA ASP A 81 4.53 14.01 6.61
C ASP A 81 4.99 12.54 6.45
N GLY A 82 4.16 11.66 5.89
CA GLY A 82 4.46 10.26 5.72
C GLY A 82 4.34 9.41 6.98
N LEU A 83 4.06 9.99 8.16
CA LEU A 83 3.86 9.26 9.41
C LEU A 83 2.38 8.90 9.60
N PRO A 84 2.05 7.72 10.12
CA PRO A 84 0.66 7.36 10.39
C PRO A 84 0.02 8.24 11.47
N TYR A 85 -1.30 8.23 11.51
CA TYR A 85 -2.08 8.79 12.59
C TYR A 85 -2.47 7.67 13.55
N ILE A 86 -1.97 7.72 14.79
CA ILE A 86 -2.27 6.73 15.83
C ILE A 86 -2.56 7.49 17.13
N GLY A 87 -3.81 7.44 17.60
CA GLY A 87 -4.18 8.15 18.83
C GLY A 87 -5.65 8.50 18.93
N ARG A 88 -6.05 9.06 20.05
CA ARG A 88 -7.39 9.60 20.26
C ARG A 88 -7.53 10.99 19.65
N SER A 89 -8.69 11.29 19.12
CA SER A 89 -9.06 12.64 18.74
C SER A 89 -9.24 13.53 19.98
N LYS A 90 -8.77 14.76 19.91
CA LYS A 90 -9.09 15.78 20.93
C LYS A 90 -10.52 16.31 20.80
N ALA A 91 -11.05 16.32 19.58
CA ALA A 91 -12.39 16.82 19.30
C ALA A 91 -13.49 15.82 19.69
N LEU A 92 -13.24 14.51 19.56
CA LEU A 92 -14.23 13.45 19.79
C LEU A 92 -13.67 12.41 20.75
N LYS A 93 -14.18 12.36 21.98
CA LYS A 93 -13.67 11.51 23.06
C LYS A 93 -13.72 10.00 22.75
N ASN A 94 -14.66 9.57 21.93
CA ASN A 94 -14.88 8.17 21.54
C ASN A 94 -14.24 7.78 20.20
N LEU A 95 -13.42 8.65 19.59
CA LEU A 95 -12.76 8.39 18.31
C LEU A 95 -11.28 8.15 18.52
N CYS A 96 -10.80 7.02 17.98
CA CYS A 96 -9.39 6.67 17.89
C CYS A 96 -9.01 6.47 16.43
N PHE A 97 -7.87 7.03 16.02
CA PHE A 97 -7.33 6.88 14.67
C PHE A 97 -6.22 5.82 14.65
N ALA A 98 -6.18 5.06 13.56
CA ALA A 98 -5.10 4.13 13.21
C ALA A 98 -5.02 4.05 11.68
N THR A 99 -4.47 5.06 11.03
CA THR A 99 -4.48 5.19 9.57
C THR A 99 -3.26 5.95 9.04
N GLY A 100 -3.16 6.11 7.73
CA GLY A 100 -2.10 6.91 7.10
C GLY A 100 -0.75 6.20 6.94
N HIS A 101 -0.71 4.88 7.00
CA HIS A 101 0.52 4.08 6.96
C HIS A 101 1.16 3.96 5.57
N ALA A 102 0.64 4.63 4.57
CA ALA A 102 1.12 4.59 3.18
C ALA A 102 1.37 3.15 2.67
N MET A 103 2.59 2.82 2.29
CA MET A 103 2.96 1.48 1.81
C MET A 103 3.21 0.47 2.93
N MET A 104 3.36 0.92 4.17
CA MET A 104 3.82 0.10 5.28
C MET A 104 2.68 -0.47 6.15
N GLY A 105 1.41 -0.19 5.81
CA GLY A 105 0.26 -0.56 6.64
C GLY A 105 0.17 -2.04 6.99
N TRP A 106 0.48 -2.92 6.04
CA TRP A 106 0.52 -4.36 6.32
C TRP A 106 1.60 -4.74 7.33
N SER A 107 2.82 -4.26 7.11
CA SER A 107 3.98 -4.56 7.98
C SER A 107 3.85 -3.95 9.38
N LEU A 108 3.27 -2.76 9.48
CA LEU A 108 3.08 -2.04 10.74
C LEU A 108 1.78 -2.42 11.47
N GLY A 109 0.92 -3.22 10.85
CA GLY A 109 -0.38 -3.62 11.40
C GLY A 109 -0.30 -4.17 12.83
N PRO A 110 0.57 -5.16 13.14
CA PRO A 110 0.68 -5.71 14.48
C PRO A 110 1.11 -4.68 15.53
N ALA A 111 2.10 -3.84 15.22
CA ALA A 111 2.56 -2.77 16.12
C ALA A 111 1.46 -1.73 16.35
N THR A 112 0.78 -1.31 15.29
CA THR A 112 -0.35 -0.38 15.37
C THR A 112 -1.49 -0.97 16.21
N GLY A 113 -1.83 -2.24 16.01
CA GLY A 113 -2.85 -2.92 16.79
C GLY A 113 -2.53 -2.97 18.29
N LYS A 114 -1.26 -3.22 18.64
CA LYS A 114 -0.79 -3.16 20.03
C LYS A 114 -0.98 -1.75 20.62
N LEU A 115 -0.51 -0.71 19.92
CA LEU A 115 -0.64 0.67 20.38
C LEU A 115 -2.08 1.10 20.55
N VAL A 116 -2.95 0.75 19.61
CA VAL A 116 -4.39 1.04 19.70
C VAL A 116 -5.01 0.34 20.90
N SER A 117 -4.65 -0.92 21.16
CA SER A 117 -5.15 -1.64 22.34
C SER A 117 -4.72 -0.99 23.65
N GLU A 118 -3.47 -0.52 23.74
CA GLU A 118 -2.94 0.21 24.90
C GLU A 118 -3.70 1.53 25.13
N ILE A 119 -3.96 2.28 24.03
CA ILE A 119 -4.73 3.53 24.08
C ILE A 119 -6.17 3.28 24.56
N ILE A 120 -6.84 2.26 24.02
CA ILE A 120 -8.23 1.96 24.36
C ILE A 120 -8.34 1.51 25.83
N LEU A 121 -7.41 0.71 26.29
CA LEU A 121 -7.32 0.22 27.66
C LEU A 121 -6.76 1.24 28.66
N ASN A 122 -6.49 2.48 28.22
CA ASN A 122 -5.86 3.54 29.00
C ASN A 122 -4.53 3.11 29.66
N LYS A 123 -3.78 2.24 29.01
CA LYS A 123 -2.42 1.85 29.41
C LYS A 123 -1.40 2.85 28.87
N LYS A 124 -0.25 2.93 29.51
CA LYS A 124 0.88 3.69 28.97
C LYS A 124 1.31 3.03 27.65
N PRO A 125 1.34 3.78 26.54
CA PRO A 125 1.81 3.24 25.26
C PRO A 125 3.26 2.77 25.36
N SER A 126 3.57 1.66 24.68
CA SER A 126 4.89 1.04 24.68
C SER A 126 5.93 1.84 23.86
N MET A 127 5.51 2.92 23.17
CA MET A 127 6.39 3.88 22.52
C MET A 127 5.79 5.29 22.58
N ASP A 128 6.61 6.31 22.30
CA ASP A 128 6.13 7.68 22.20
C ASP A 128 5.19 7.85 21.00
N LEU A 129 3.97 8.33 21.24
CA LEU A 129 2.95 8.59 20.24
C LEU A 129 2.86 10.06 19.80
N ALA A 130 3.67 10.95 20.35
CA ALA A 130 3.63 12.36 19.99
C ALA A 130 3.81 12.60 18.48
N PRO A 131 4.74 11.93 17.76
CA PRO A 131 4.87 12.06 16.32
C PRO A 131 3.66 11.55 15.52
N PHE A 132 2.84 10.68 16.11
CA PHE A 132 1.69 10.03 15.45
C PHE A 132 0.35 10.66 15.85
N ASN A 133 0.38 11.74 16.63
CA ASN A 133 -0.83 12.39 17.12
C ASN A 133 -1.76 12.79 15.95
N PRO A 134 -3.05 12.37 15.97
CA PRO A 134 -4.00 12.73 14.91
C PRO A 134 -4.22 14.24 14.74
N ASP A 135 -4.06 14.99 15.81
CA ASP A 135 -4.26 16.45 15.83
C ASP A 135 -2.93 17.23 15.66
N ARG A 136 -1.84 16.56 15.20
CA ARG A 136 -0.57 17.26 14.94
C ARG A 136 -0.73 18.23 13.78
N LYS A 137 -0.01 19.35 13.84
CA LYS A 137 0.05 20.38 12.80
C LYS A 137 1.25 20.15 11.89
N PHE A 138 1.13 20.54 10.65
CA PHE A 138 2.15 20.50 9.61
C PHE A 138 2.58 21.91 9.25
#